data_5c13f621a2e8fe8bf34c37e03ee0c4c3
#
_entry.id   5c13f621a2e8fe8bf34c37e03ee0c4c3
#
_cell.length_a   1.000
_cell.length_b   1.000
_cell.length_c   1.000
_cell.angle_alpha   90.00
_cell.angle_beta   90.00
_cell.angle_gamma   90.00
#
_symmetry.space_group_name_H-M   'P 1'
#
loop_
_entity.id
_entity.type
_entity.pdbx_description
1 polymer ?
#
loop_
_entity_poly.entity_id
_entity_poly.type
_entity_poly.pdbx_seq_one_letter_code
_entity_poly.pdbx_strand_id
1 'polypeptide(L)'
;MAFQRARAPFRAVRGATAERDFMGEYKEALMTDVDARPQQASGQDTGEYAYQRGFGNEFVSEAVAGALPAGRNSPQRAPLGLFAEQLSGTAFTQPRAVNRRTWVYRIMPSAAHPRFARIGNGTLRATPFDEIEPDPNRLRWNALPVPDAETDFIDGLYTMAGNGDLRTRNGIAVHVYAANRSMTDRYFVDSDGELLFVPERGAITLRTELGPLAVAPGEIAVVPRGIRFAVELPDGDKAGDGGVARGYLCENFGAAFTLPERGPIGANGLANERDFLAPSAAYQDRAGTVQVVQKFGGNLWAADYDHSPLDVVGWHGNYAPYKYDTASFMVIGTISFDHPDPSIFTVLTSPSELPGLANADFVIFPPRWLVGEDTFRPPWYHRNIMSEFMGLVRGVYDAKAEGFEPGGASLHNTFASHGPDAETYQRASTAELRPQKIDDTLAFMFESRWMLVPTRQAMEAAHRQRDYDAVWAGLTRSFRG
;
A
#
# COMPACT_ATOMS: atom_id res chain seq x y z
N MET A 1 -6.36 9.96 63.53
CA MET A 1 -5.69 11.16 63.01
C MET A 1 -6.32 11.50 61.68
N ALA A 2 -7.14 12.55 61.64
CA ALA A 2 -7.91 12.95 60.48
C ALA A 2 -7.12 14.03 59.73
N PHE A 3 -6.93 13.80 58.42
CA PHE A 3 -6.39 14.83 57.51
C PHE A 3 -7.55 15.59 56.88
N GLN A 4 -7.81 16.78 57.32
CA GLN A 4 -8.64 17.77 56.63
C GLN A 4 -7.85 18.36 55.45
N ARG A 5 -8.37 18.21 54.25
CA ARG A 5 -7.93 18.94 53.06
C ARG A 5 -8.80 20.21 52.90
N ALA A 6 -8.15 21.35 53.01
CA ALA A 6 -8.75 22.63 52.72
C ALA A 6 -9.03 22.75 51.20
N ARG A 7 -10.26 23.11 50.85
CA ARG A 7 -10.67 23.54 49.48
C ARG A 7 -10.47 25.06 49.39
N ALA A 8 -9.66 25.50 48.44
CA ALA A 8 -9.62 26.88 48.02
C ALA A 8 -10.80 27.22 47.10
N PRO A 9 -11.40 28.38 47.17
CA PRO A 9 -12.53 28.76 46.35
C PRO A 9 -12.10 29.15 44.94
N PHE A 10 -12.79 28.61 43.94
CA PHE A 10 -12.72 29.07 42.56
C PHE A 10 -13.24 30.51 42.45
N ARG A 11 -12.39 31.41 42.02
CA ARG A 11 -12.78 32.77 41.65
C ARG A 11 -13.24 32.77 40.20
N ALA A 12 -14.54 32.96 39.95
CA ALA A 12 -15.08 33.19 38.64
C ALA A 12 -14.59 34.51 38.06
N VAL A 13 -13.81 34.47 36.99
CA VAL A 13 -13.47 35.66 36.20
C VAL A 13 -14.58 35.82 35.16
N ARG A 14 -15.39 36.87 35.32
CA ARG A 14 -16.32 37.30 34.28
C ARG A 14 -15.55 38.03 33.19
N GLY A 15 -15.51 37.46 31.99
CA GLY A 15 -15.07 38.11 30.77
C GLY A 15 -16.02 37.78 29.64
N ALA A 16 -17.16 38.50 29.59
CA ALA A 16 -18.28 38.18 28.66
C ALA A 16 -18.22 38.95 27.33
N THR A 17 -17.06 39.35 26.85
CA THR A 17 -16.93 40.06 25.57
C THR A 17 -16.02 39.41 24.53
N ALA A 18 -15.13 38.49 24.92
CA ALA A 18 -14.24 37.78 23.98
C ALA A 18 -14.86 36.56 23.34
N GLU A 19 -15.88 35.92 23.95
CA GLU A 19 -16.52 34.71 23.39
C GLU A 19 -17.42 34.95 22.17
N ARG A 20 -17.90 36.19 21.98
CA ARG A 20 -18.78 36.46 20.82
C ARG A 20 -18.01 36.65 19.52
N ASP A 21 -16.82 37.19 19.57
CA ASP A 21 -16.01 37.40 18.35
C ASP A 21 -15.36 36.10 17.87
N PHE A 22 -14.90 35.25 18.79
CA PHE A 22 -14.29 33.96 18.42
C PHE A 22 -15.27 33.03 17.73
N MET A 23 -16.54 32.96 18.18
CA MET A 23 -17.57 32.14 17.54
C MET A 23 -18.07 32.75 16.22
N GLY A 24 -17.93 34.05 16.03
CA GLY A 24 -18.23 34.74 14.78
C GLY A 24 -17.21 34.43 13.69
N GLU A 25 -15.95 34.59 13.98
CA GLU A 25 -14.84 34.28 13.07
C GLU A 25 -14.77 32.78 12.76
N TYR A 26 -15.06 31.90 13.72
CA TYR A 26 -15.11 30.45 13.50
C TYR A 26 -16.27 30.03 12.58
N LYS A 27 -17.42 30.74 12.67
CA LYS A 27 -18.54 30.52 11.74
C LYS A 27 -18.26 31.08 10.35
N GLU A 28 -17.59 32.20 10.21
CA GLU A 28 -17.21 32.74 8.91
C GLU A 28 -16.15 31.87 8.23
N ALA A 29 -15.14 31.41 8.96
CA ALA A 29 -14.15 30.48 8.42
C ALA A 29 -14.74 29.12 8.01
N LEU A 30 -15.77 28.63 8.72
CA LEU A 30 -16.48 27.41 8.35
C LEU A 30 -17.48 27.61 7.17
N MET A 31 -17.98 28.84 6.97
CA MET A 31 -18.99 29.12 5.93
C MET A 31 -18.39 29.52 4.59
N THR A 32 -17.14 30.01 4.55
CA THR A 32 -16.48 30.41 3.31
C THR A 32 -15.81 29.26 2.55
N ASP A 33 -15.62 28.11 3.19
CA ASP A 33 -14.93 26.95 2.58
C ASP A 33 -15.85 25.74 2.32
N VAL A 34 -17.16 25.86 2.60
CA VAL A 34 -18.13 24.76 2.39
C VAL A 34 -18.48 24.60 0.90
N ASP A 35 -18.28 25.63 0.08
CA ASP A 35 -18.54 25.55 -1.36
C ASP A 35 -17.32 25.13 -2.19
N ALA A 36 -16.13 25.13 -1.63
CA ALA A 36 -14.94 24.52 -2.20
C ALA A 36 -14.67 23.16 -1.55
N ARG A 37 -15.65 22.26 -1.55
CA ARG A 37 -15.28 20.85 -1.51
C ARG A 37 -14.47 20.61 -2.77
N PRO A 38 -13.19 20.17 -2.68
CA PRO A 38 -12.65 19.40 -3.79
C PRO A 38 -13.73 18.34 -3.98
N GLN A 39 -14.26 18.22 -5.18
CA GLN A 39 -15.05 17.06 -5.53
C GLN A 39 -14.22 15.91 -5.00
N GLN A 40 -14.71 15.26 -3.93
CA GLN A 40 -14.17 13.99 -3.55
C GLN A 40 -14.10 13.25 -4.87
N ALA A 41 -12.90 12.89 -5.28
CA ALA A 41 -12.72 11.82 -6.19
C ALA A 41 -13.31 10.62 -5.43
N SER A 42 -14.66 10.58 -5.39
CA SER A 42 -15.36 9.36 -5.15
C SER A 42 -14.68 8.41 -6.08
N GLY A 43 -14.11 7.31 -5.58
CA GLY A 43 -13.59 6.26 -6.41
C GLY A 43 -14.63 6.07 -7.50
N GLN A 44 -14.45 6.84 -8.57
CA GLN A 44 -15.38 6.81 -9.67
C GLN A 44 -15.19 5.40 -10.17
N ASP A 45 -16.22 4.60 -9.97
CA ASP A 45 -16.58 3.60 -10.93
C ASP A 45 -16.43 4.35 -12.27
N THR A 46 -15.27 4.19 -12.91
CA THR A 46 -14.93 4.92 -14.14
C THR A 46 -15.81 4.46 -15.29
N GLY A 47 -16.86 3.67 -14.99
CA GLY A 47 -17.81 3.11 -15.94
C GLY A 47 -17.23 2.02 -16.83
N GLU A 48 -15.93 1.74 -16.73
CA GLU A 48 -15.24 0.78 -17.59
C GLU A 48 -15.27 -0.65 -17.00
N TYR A 49 -15.20 -0.79 -15.66
CA TYR A 49 -15.18 -2.10 -14.99
C TYR A 49 -16.17 -2.17 -13.84
N ALA A 50 -16.77 -3.35 -13.66
CA ALA A 50 -17.64 -3.63 -12.53
C ALA A 50 -16.85 -4.17 -11.33
N TYR A 51 -17.21 -3.74 -10.13
CA TYR A 51 -16.57 -4.14 -8.88
C TYR A 51 -17.57 -4.67 -7.86
N GLN A 52 -17.08 -5.53 -6.96
CA GLN A 52 -17.81 -6.04 -5.80
C GLN A 52 -17.24 -5.40 -4.53
N ARG A 53 -18.12 -4.87 -3.66
CA ARG A 53 -17.69 -4.16 -2.44
C ARG A 53 -17.47 -5.10 -1.27
N GLY A 54 -16.43 -4.80 -0.50
CA GLY A 54 -16.14 -5.43 0.79
C GLY A 54 -14.73 -6.01 0.87
N PHE A 55 -14.22 -6.14 2.09
CA PHE A 55 -12.92 -6.73 2.36
C PHE A 55 -13.09 -8.19 2.80
N GLY A 56 -12.49 -9.12 2.06
CA GLY A 56 -12.50 -10.55 2.40
C GLY A 56 -13.87 -11.22 2.43
N ASN A 57 -14.87 -10.64 1.74
CA ASN A 57 -16.20 -11.22 1.60
C ASN A 57 -16.18 -12.49 0.74
N GLU A 58 -17.20 -13.33 0.90
CA GLU A 58 -17.53 -14.38 -0.06
C GLU A 58 -18.17 -13.73 -1.29
N PHE A 59 -17.34 -13.43 -2.27
CA PHE A 59 -17.78 -12.85 -3.53
C PHE A 59 -18.32 -13.92 -4.49
N VAL A 60 -19.19 -13.50 -5.40
CA VAL A 60 -19.74 -14.35 -6.46
C VAL A 60 -19.80 -13.53 -7.74
N SER A 61 -19.17 -13.99 -8.80
CA SER A 61 -19.16 -13.29 -10.08
C SER A 61 -19.07 -14.25 -11.27
N GLU A 62 -19.83 -13.96 -12.31
CA GLU A 62 -19.76 -14.66 -13.59
C GLU A 62 -19.80 -13.67 -14.76
N ALA A 63 -18.94 -13.84 -15.74
CA ALA A 63 -18.92 -13.04 -16.95
C ALA A 63 -19.91 -13.56 -18.01
N VAL A 64 -20.28 -14.83 -17.90
CA VAL A 64 -21.31 -15.46 -18.73
C VAL A 64 -22.33 -16.10 -17.81
N ALA A 65 -23.59 -15.75 -17.98
CA ALA A 65 -24.68 -16.28 -17.16
C ALA A 65 -24.72 -17.82 -17.18
N GLY A 66 -24.78 -18.43 -15.99
CA GLY A 66 -24.79 -19.87 -15.83
C GLY A 66 -23.40 -20.52 -15.89
N ALA A 67 -22.30 -19.77 -15.80
CA ALA A 67 -20.96 -20.32 -15.66
C ALA A 67 -20.74 -20.99 -14.31
N LEU A 68 -21.43 -20.51 -13.26
CA LEU A 68 -21.32 -21.06 -11.92
C LEU A 68 -22.29 -22.24 -11.74
N PRO A 69 -21.82 -23.39 -11.22
CA PRO A 69 -22.68 -24.53 -10.96
C PRO A 69 -23.58 -24.27 -9.76
N ALA A 70 -24.84 -24.70 -9.84
CA ALA A 70 -25.77 -24.62 -8.73
C ALA A 70 -25.50 -25.70 -7.68
N GLY A 71 -25.34 -25.30 -6.42
CA GLY A 71 -25.33 -26.18 -5.25
C GLY A 71 -24.08 -27.04 -5.03
N ARG A 72 -23.11 -27.05 -5.94
CA ARG A 72 -21.87 -27.84 -5.85
C ARG A 72 -20.69 -27.08 -6.45
N ASN A 73 -19.53 -27.13 -5.81
CA ASN A 73 -18.33 -26.50 -6.35
C ASN A 73 -17.72 -27.30 -7.53
N SER A 74 -17.71 -28.63 -7.45
CA SER A 74 -17.14 -29.50 -8.47
C SER A 74 -18.14 -30.57 -8.89
N PRO A 75 -19.17 -30.23 -9.70
CA PRO A 75 -20.05 -31.23 -10.27
C PRO A 75 -19.31 -32.15 -11.24
N GLN A 76 -19.88 -33.32 -11.52
CA GLN A 76 -19.29 -34.25 -12.48
C GLN A 76 -19.01 -33.60 -13.84
N ARG A 77 -19.86 -32.66 -14.23
CA ARG A 77 -19.68 -31.82 -15.42
C ARG A 77 -20.00 -30.39 -15.03
N ALA A 78 -18.99 -29.51 -15.08
CA ALA A 78 -19.19 -28.09 -14.88
C ALA A 78 -20.02 -27.50 -16.03
N PRO A 79 -20.80 -26.43 -15.76
CA PRO A 79 -21.56 -25.76 -16.80
C PRO A 79 -20.69 -25.28 -17.96
N LEU A 80 -21.27 -25.10 -19.11
CA LEU A 80 -20.66 -24.56 -20.33
C LEU A 80 -19.37 -25.29 -20.79
N GLY A 81 -19.09 -26.49 -20.28
CA GLY A 81 -17.86 -27.22 -20.59
C GLY A 81 -16.62 -26.69 -19.88
N LEU A 82 -16.79 -25.83 -18.87
CA LEU A 82 -15.70 -25.26 -18.09
C LEU A 82 -15.04 -26.29 -17.16
N PHE A 83 -13.82 -26.01 -16.75
CA PHE A 83 -13.12 -26.77 -15.71
C PHE A 83 -13.27 -26.08 -14.35
N ALA A 84 -13.71 -26.85 -13.36
CA ALA A 84 -13.75 -26.37 -11.97
C ALA A 84 -12.37 -26.55 -11.32
N GLU A 85 -11.84 -25.47 -10.74
CA GLU A 85 -10.54 -25.45 -10.10
C GLU A 85 -10.64 -24.70 -8.75
N GLN A 86 -9.94 -25.18 -7.73
CA GLN A 86 -9.85 -24.49 -6.44
C GLN A 86 -8.50 -23.81 -6.30
N LEU A 87 -8.54 -22.51 -6.03
CA LEU A 87 -7.39 -21.69 -5.68
C LEU A 87 -7.40 -21.46 -4.16
N SER A 88 -6.40 -21.98 -3.45
CA SER A 88 -6.27 -21.86 -1.99
C SER A 88 -5.08 -21.00 -1.62
N GLY A 89 -5.35 -19.83 -1.00
CA GLY A 89 -4.32 -18.94 -0.45
C GLY A 89 -3.85 -19.34 0.94
N THR A 90 -4.53 -20.30 1.58
CA THR A 90 -4.19 -20.85 2.90
C THR A 90 -4.18 -22.36 2.87
N ALA A 91 -3.62 -23.00 3.90
CA ALA A 91 -3.76 -24.46 4.04
C ALA A 91 -5.24 -24.86 4.14
N PHE A 92 -5.60 -26.04 3.64
CA PHE A 92 -6.99 -26.56 3.70
C PHE A 92 -7.52 -26.66 5.13
N THR A 93 -6.63 -26.90 6.08
CA THR A 93 -6.94 -27.05 7.52
C THR A 93 -7.02 -25.72 8.29
N GLN A 94 -6.85 -24.60 7.62
CA GLN A 94 -6.91 -23.29 8.26
C GLN A 94 -8.29 -23.08 8.91
N PRO A 95 -8.39 -22.45 10.11
CA PRO A 95 -9.67 -22.11 10.72
C PRO A 95 -10.57 -21.31 9.79
N ARG A 96 -11.89 -21.57 9.83
CA ARG A 96 -12.88 -21.00 8.92
C ARG A 96 -12.79 -19.47 8.81
N ALA A 97 -12.57 -18.77 9.91
CA ALA A 97 -12.52 -17.30 9.94
C ALA A 97 -11.37 -16.69 9.13
N VAL A 98 -10.30 -17.45 8.93
CA VAL A 98 -9.08 -16.98 8.23
C VAL A 98 -8.73 -17.83 7.02
N ASN A 99 -9.55 -18.82 6.68
CA ASN A 99 -9.37 -19.64 5.47
C ASN A 99 -9.62 -18.80 4.21
N ARG A 100 -8.67 -18.81 3.31
CA ARG A 100 -8.73 -18.06 2.05
C ARG A 100 -8.73 -19.05 0.89
N ARG A 101 -9.83 -19.08 0.13
CA ARG A 101 -10.00 -19.93 -1.05
C ARG A 101 -10.99 -19.30 -2.01
N THR A 102 -10.84 -19.67 -3.29
CA THR A 102 -11.76 -19.30 -4.37
C THR A 102 -11.90 -20.47 -5.32
N TRP A 103 -13.14 -20.74 -5.71
CA TRP A 103 -13.43 -21.65 -6.81
C TRP A 103 -13.53 -20.87 -8.11
N VAL A 104 -12.80 -21.32 -9.11
CA VAL A 104 -12.79 -20.71 -10.45
C VAL A 104 -13.32 -21.73 -11.47
N TYR A 105 -14.04 -21.22 -12.45
CA TYR A 105 -14.59 -21.98 -13.56
C TYR A 105 -14.01 -21.38 -14.83
N ARG A 106 -13.11 -22.14 -15.46
CA ARG A 106 -12.22 -21.63 -16.50
C ARG A 106 -12.23 -22.49 -17.75
N ILE A 107 -11.79 -21.90 -18.88
CA ILE A 107 -11.82 -22.54 -20.19
C ILE A 107 -10.77 -23.65 -20.26
N MET A 108 -9.56 -23.44 -19.76
CA MET A 108 -8.49 -24.43 -19.69
C MET A 108 -8.00 -24.58 -18.25
N PRO A 109 -7.80 -25.81 -17.74
CA PRO A 109 -7.33 -25.99 -16.37
C PRO A 109 -5.90 -25.48 -16.23
N SER A 110 -5.57 -24.86 -15.09
CA SER A 110 -4.22 -24.28 -14.87
C SER A 110 -3.10 -25.32 -14.95
N ALA A 111 -3.41 -26.59 -14.80
CA ALA A 111 -2.47 -27.70 -14.95
C ALA A 111 -2.06 -27.96 -16.43
N ALA A 112 -2.83 -27.46 -17.39
CA ALA A 112 -2.54 -27.61 -18.83
C ALA A 112 -1.53 -26.53 -19.27
N HIS A 113 -0.29 -26.66 -18.84
CA HIS A 113 0.78 -25.75 -19.20
C HIS A 113 2.08 -26.47 -19.58
N PRO A 114 2.92 -25.89 -20.45
CA PRO A 114 4.26 -26.39 -20.73
C PRO A 114 5.17 -26.28 -19.51
N ARG A 115 6.33 -26.92 -19.60
CA ARG A 115 7.33 -26.85 -18.54
C ARG A 115 7.95 -25.46 -18.47
N PHE A 116 7.99 -24.87 -17.28
CA PHE A 116 8.70 -23.63 -17.01
C PHE A 116 10.21 -23.79 -17.14
N ALA A 117 10.85 -22.85 -17.77
CA ALA A 117 12.30 -22.72 -17.87
C ALA A 117 12.79 -21.45 -17.14
N ARG A 118 13.96 -21.55 -16.54
CA ARG A 118 14.59 -20.42 -15.83
C ARG A 118 14.95 -19.30 -16.83
N ILE A 119 14.60 -18.04 -16.47
CA ILE A 119 14.98 -16.83 -17.21
C ILE A 119 15.77 -15.88 -16.29
N GLY A 120 16.35 -14.83 -16.86
CA GLY A 120 17.07 -13.81 -16.08
C GLY A 120 16.15 -13.01 -15.16
N ASN A 121 16.64 -12.67 -13.97
CA ASN A 121 15.90 -11.87 -13.02
C ASN A 121 15.95 -10.35 -13.28
N GLY A 122 16.79 -9.88 -14.21
CA GLY A 122 17.02 -8.44 -14.38
C GLY A 122 17.46 -7.77 -13.08
N THR A 123 16.73 -6.74 -12.69
CA THR A 123 16.93 -5.98 -11.45
C THR A 123 16.08 -6.50 -10.27
N LEU A 124 15.35 -7.59 -10.45
CA LEU A 124 14.64 -8.26 -9.38
C LEU A 124 15.60 -9.03 -8.48
N ARG A 125 15.48 -8.81 -7.17
CA ARG A 125 16.19 -9.55 -6.11
C ARG A 125 15.16 -10.13 -5.14
N ALA A 126 15.54 -11.22 -4.48
CA ALA A 126 14.74 -11.85 -3.43
C ALA A 126 15.66 -12.42 -2.35
N THR A 127 15.08 -13.03 -1.34
CA THR A 127 15.83 -13.64 -0.24
C THR A 127 16.76 -14.77 -0.71
N PRO A 128 17.92 -14.93 -0.05
CA PRO A 128 18.44 -14.11 1.03
C PRO A 128 18.93 -12.75 0.51
N PHE A 129 18.71 -11.69 1.31
CA PHE A 129 19.27 -10.37 1.03
C PHE A 129 20.63 -10.26 1.72
N ASP A 130 21.64 -10.85 1.13
CA ASP A 130 23.00 -11.01 1.68
C ASP A 130 24.10 -10.46 0.74
N GLU A 131 23.72 -9.68 -0.28
CA GLU A 131 24.68 -9.06 -1.20
C GLU A 131 25.57 -8.02 -0.51
N ILE A 132 25.04 -7.38 0.55
CA ILE A 132 25.72 -6.37 1.37
C ILE A 132 25.29 -6.50 2.83
N GLU A 133 26.05 -5.89 3.75
CA GLU A 133 25.68 -5.80 5.16
C GLU A 133 24.49 -4.84 5.36
N PRO A 134 23.60 -5.08 6.36
CA PRO A 134 22.60 -4.12 6.76
C PRO A 134 23.21 -2.79 7.17
N ASP A 135 22.65 -1.69 6.69
CA ASP A 135 23.14 -0.34 6.98
C ASP A 135 22.32 0.27 8.15
N PRO A 136 22.96 0.69 9.25
CA PRO A 136 22.27 1.33 10.39
C PRO A 136 21.98 2.81 10.14
N ASN A 137 22.47 3.39 9.03
CA ASN A 137 22.26 4.78 8.69
C ASN A 137 20.89 4.98 8.02
N ARG A 138 20.44 6.23 8.02
CA ARG A 138 19.24 6.65 7.30
C ARG A 138 19.56 6.76 5.81
N LEU A 139 18.75 6.15 4.99
CA LEU A 139 18.96 6.10 3.55
C LEU A 139 17.83 6.83 2.82
N ARG A 140 18.14 7.47 1.69
CA ARG A 140 17.17 8.14 0.83
C ARG A 140 17.54 8.02 -0.64
N TRP A 141 16.51 7.92 -1.46
CA TRP A 141 16.60 7.89 -2.91
C TRP A 141 15.60 8.87 -3.52
N ASN A 142 15.99 9.51 -4.60
CA ASN A 142 15.07 10.18 -5.52
C ASN A 142 14.28 9.14 -6.29
N ALA A 143 13.28 9.60 -7.04
CA ALA A 143 12.46 8.73 -7.85
C ALA A 143 13.28 7.89 -8.84
N LEU A 144 12.89 6.63 -9.02
CA LEU A 144 13.47 5.78 -10.06
C LEU A 144 13.24 6.46 -11.43
N PRO A 145 14.30 6.65 -12.25
CA PRO A 145 14.15 7.18 -13.59
C PRO A 145 13.19 6.32 -14.44
N VAL A 146 12.39 6.99 -15.27
CA VAL A 146 11.60 6.29 -16.28
C VAL A 146 12.55 5.73 -17.35
N PRO A 147 12.39 4.47 -17.78
CA PRO A 147 13.22 3.88 -18.83
C PRO A 147 13.07 4.61 -20.16
N ASP A 148 14.18 4.82 -20.87
CA ASP A 148 14.16 5.33 -22.25
C ASP A 148 13.75 4.25 -23.26
N ALA A 149 14.10 2.99 -22.99
CA ALA A 149 13.71 1.86 -23.81
C ALA A 149 12.31 1.36 -23.46
N GLU A 150 11.62 0.71 -24.40
CA GLU A 150 10.35 0.04 -24.15
C GLU A 150 10.49 -1.00 -23.03
N THR A 151 9.81 -0.76 -21.93
CA THR A 151 9.94 -1.54 -20.70
C THR A 151 8.56 -1.81 -20.12
N ASP A 152 8.18 -3.07 -20.01
CA ASP A 152 6.95 -3.48 -19.32
C ASP A 152 7.17 -3.57 -17.79
N PHE A 153 6.11 -3.90 -17.07
CA PHE A 153 6.13 -4.00 -15.62
C PHE A 153 7.19 -4.99 -15.10
N ILE A 154 7.33 -6.17 -15.71
CA ILE A 154 8.27 -7.21 -15.23
C ILE A 154 9.71 -6.75 -15.39
N ASP A 155 10.04 -6.20 -16.56
CA ASP A 155 11.39 -5.72 -16.87
C ASP A 155 11.70 -4.40 -16.15
N GLY A 156 10.67 -3.64 -15.76
CA GLY A 156 10.76 -2.40 -14.99
C GLY A 156 10.80 -2.58 -13.48
N LEU A 157 10.71 -3.83 -12.95
CA LEU A 157 10.82 -4.09 -11.53
C LEU A 157 12.26 -3.90 -11.02
N TYR A 158 12.40 -3.09 -9.97
CA TYR A 158 13.69 -2.80 -9.34
C TYR A 158 13.59 -3.01 -7.83
N THR A 159 14.30 -4.00 -7.31
CA THR A 159 14.28 -4.30 -5.87
C THR A 159 15.15 -3.32 -5.11
N MET A 160 14.56 -2.63 -4.14
CA MET A 160 15.23 -1.66 -3.28
C MET A 160 15.86 -2.33 -2.06
N ALA A 161 15.06 -3.10 -1.33
CA ALA A 161 15.46 -3.73 -0.08
C ALA A 161 14.57 -4.94 0.22
N GLY A 162 14.97 -5.75 1.17
CA GLY A 162 14.13 -6.82 1.67
C GLY A 162 14.69 -7.46 2.92
N ASN A 163 13.92 -8.41 3.47
CA ASN A 163 14.25 -9.14 4.68
C ASN A 163 13.58 -10.52 4.72
N GLY A 164 13.79 -11.24 5.80
CA GLY A 164 13.15 -12.53 6.05
C GLY A 164 13.60 -13.64 5.12
N ASP A 165 12.73 -14.63 4.94
CA ASP A 165 12.98 -15.78 4.05
C ASP A 165 11.66 -16.24 3.42
N LEU A 166 11.56 -16.09 2.11
CA LEU A 166 10.38 -16.52 1.33
C LEU A 166 10.07 -18.01 1.48
N ARG A 167 11.08 -18.85 1.74
CA ARG A 167 10.90 -20.31 1.90
C ARG A 167 10.21 -20.65 3.21
N THR A 168 10.43 -19.86 4.25
CA THR A 168 9.78 -19.97 5.55
C THR A 168 8.56 -19.05 5.70
N ARG A 169 8.21 -18.33 4.62
CA ARG A 169 7.05 -17.44 4.53
C ARG A 169 7.03 -16.36 5.60
N ASN A 170 8.12 -15.63 5.69
CA ASN A 170 8.22 -14.44 6.54
C ASN A 170 9.06 -13.36 5.87
N GLY A 171 8.86 -12.12 6.28
CA GLY A 171 9.54 -10.96 5.72
C GLY A 171 8.84 -10.39 4.49
N ILE A 172 9.51 -9.43 3.88
CA ILE A 172 9.05 -8.68 2.71
C ILE A 172 10.21 -8.39 1.75
N ALA A 173 9.87 -8.12 0.49
CA ALA A 173 10.73 -7.35 -0.40
C ALA A 173 10.03 -6.06 -0.81
N VAL A 174 10.78 -4.98 -0.91
CA VAL A 174 10.31 -3.70 -1.40
C VAL A 174 10.91 -3.45 -2.78
N HIS A 175 10.02 -3.26 -3.74
CA HIS A 175 10.41 -2.92 -5.09
C HIS A 175 9.85 -1.54 -5.47
N VAL A 176 10.46 -0.91 -6.44
CA VAL A 176 9.87 0.14 -7.25
C VAL A 176 9.71 -0.38 -8.67
N TYR A 177 8.71 0.10 -9.39
CA TYR A 177 8.57 -0.22 -10.81
C TYR A 177 8.49 1.06 -11.63
N ALA A 178 9.02 1.00 -12.85
CA ALA A 178 8.87 2.03 -13.84
C ALA A 178 8.67 1.37 -15.20
N ALA A 179 7.51 1.61 -15.82
CA ALA A 179 7.13 1.02 -17.08
C ALA A 179 6.62 2.09 -18.04
N ASN A 180 6.91 1.95 -19.34
CA ASN A 180 6.43 2.81 -20.42
C ASN A 180 5.72 2.01 -21.51
N ARG A 181 5.45 0.72 -21.28
CA ARG A 181 4.76 -0.19 -22.17
C ARG A 181 3.86 -1.14 -21.40
N SER A 182 2.68 -1.44 -21.94
CA SER A 182 1.79 -2.48 -21.43
C SER A 182 2.39 -3.87 -21.65
N MET A 183 2.07 -4.80 -20.76
CA MET A 183 2.36 -6.23 -20.95
C MET A 183 1.45 -6.77 -22.06
N THR A 184 2.02 -7.04 -23.24
CA THR A 184 1.32 -7.64 -24.37
C THR A 184 1.79 -9.05 -24.54
N ASP A 185 0.85 -10.01 -24.60
CA ASP A 185 1.16 -11.46 -24.73
C ASP A 185 2.12 -11.98 -23.65
N ARG A 186 2.17 -11.29 -22.53
CA ARG A 186 3.02 -11.60 -21.37
C ARG A 186 2.23 -11.43 -20.08
N TYR A 187 2.28 -12.42 -19.21
CA TYR A 187 1.55 -12.45 -17.95
C TYR A 187 2.49 -12.76 -16.81
N PHE A 188 2.14 -12.29 -15.62
CA PHE A 188 2.94 -12.52 -14.42
C PHE A 188 2.14 -13.26 -13.35
N VAL A 189 2.83 -14.08 -12.58
CA VAL A 189 2.32 -14.69 -11.36
C VAL A 189 3.42 -14.74 -10.30
N ASP A 190 3.13 -14.24 -9.11
CA ASP A 190 4.02 -14.38 -7.96
C ASP A 190 3.55 -15.54 -7.08
N SER A 191 4.39 -16.56 -6.95
CA SER A 191 4.14 -17.71 -6.07
C SER A 191 4.80 -17.57 -4.70
N ASP A 192 5.70 -16.59 -4.54
CA ASP A 192 6.48 -16.37 -3.34
C ASP A 192 5.76 -15.43 -2.35
N GLY A 193 5.09 -14.40 -2.85
CA GLY A 193 4.43 -13.37 -2.06
C GLY A 193 3.11 -12.89 -2.63
N GLU A 194 2.36 -12.12 -1.84
CA GLU A 194 1.31 -11.26 -2.37
C GLU A 194 1.88 -9.87 -2.62
N LEU A 195 1.33 -9.18 -3.62
CA LEU A 195 1.87 -7.92 -4.11
C LEU A 195 0.93 -6.76 -3.75
N LEU A 196 1.39 -5.83 -2.92
CA LEU A 196 0.70 -4.57 -2.64
C LEU A 196 1.28 -3.47 -3.52
N PHE A 197 0.48 -2.96 -4.44
CA PHE A 197 0.82 -1.88 -5.38
C PHE A 197 0.46 -0.53 -4.81
N VAL A 198 1.37 0.43 -4.92
CA VAL A 198 1.16 1.85 -4.59
C VAL A 198 1.59 2.69 -5.80
N PRO A 199 0.73 2.93 -6.79
CA PRO A 199 1.05 3.80 -7.92
C PRO A 199 1.38 5.22 -7.45
N GLU A 200 2.43 5.79 -8.01
CA GLU A 200 2.81 7.19 -7.76
C GLU A 200 2.60 8.04 -9.00
N ARG A 201 2.95 7.52 -10.18
CA ARG A 201 2.82 8.23 -11.44
C ARG A 201 2.16 7.34 -12.48
N GLY A 202 1.13 7.86 -13.15
CA GLY A 202 0.35 7.13 -14.14
C GLY A 202 -0.55 6.05 -13.51
N ALA A 203 -1.76 5.93 -14.03
CA ALA A 203 -2.66 4.85 -13.67
C ALA A 203 -2.23 3.54 -14.33
N ILE A 204 -2.57 2.42 -13.71
CA ILE A 204 -2.38 1.08 -14.27
C ILE A 204 -3.70 0.30 -14.24
N THR A 205 -3.87 -0.62 -15.17
CA THR A 205 -4.91 -1.66 -15.08
C THR A 205 -4.23 -3.00 -14.80
N LEU A 206 -4.54 -3.58 -13.65
CA LEU A 206 -4.15 -4.95 -13.32
C LEU A 206 -5.22 -5.88 -13.89
N ARG A 207 -4.98 -6.45 -15.07
CA ARG A 207 -5.84 -7.49 -15.63
C ARG A 207 -5.51 -8.81 -14.94
N THR A 208 -6.32 -9.18 -13.96
CA THR A 208 -6.14 -10.44 -13.25
C THR A 208 -7.04 -11.54 -13.84
N GLU A 209 -6.73 -12.81 -13.57
CA GLU A 209 -7.57 -13.92 -13.99
C GLU A 209 -8.98 -13.91 -13.34
N LEU A 210 -9.18 -13.12 -12.26
CA LEU A 210 -10.49 -12.94 -11.60
C LEU A 210 -11.23 -11.67 -12.06
N GLY A 211 -10.60 -10.87 -12.92
CA GLY A 211 -11.14 -9.63 -13.48
C GLY A 211 -10.18 -8.45 -13.31
N PRO A 212 -10.45 -7.32 -13.97
CA PRO A 212 -9.59 -6.15 -14.00
C PRO A 212 -9.76 -5.25 -12.77
N LEU A 213 -8.64 -4.63 -12.36
CA LEU A 213 -8.59 -3.54 -11.38
C LEU A 213 -7.89 -2.33 -12.01
N ALA A 214 -8.61 -1.25 -12.25
CA ALA A 214 -7.99 0.03 -12.59
C ALA A 214 -7.53 0.71 -11.30
N VAL A 215 -6.26 1.11 -11.23
CA VAL A 215 -5.60 1.64 -10.02
C VAL A 215 -4.87 2.92 -10.40
N ALA A 216 -5.29 4.03 -9.82
CA ALA A 216 -4.68 5.35 -10.03
C ALA A 216 -3.75 5.74 -8.86
N PRO A 217 -2.86 6.73 -9.03
CA PRO A 217 -2.16 7.35 -7.92
C PRO A 217 -3.13 7.84 -6.82
N GLY A 218 -2.89 7.41 -5.58
CA GLY A 218 -3.81 7.64 -4.46
C GLY A 218 -4.68 6.44 -4.13
N GLU A 219 -4.76 5.45 -5.01
CA GLU A 219 -5.32 4.13 -4.71
C GLU A 219 -4.22 3.12 -4.45
N ILE A 220 -4.56 2.03 -3.78
CA ILE A 220 -3.71 0.84 -3.67
C ILE A 220 -4.42 -0.38 -4.20
N ALA A 221 -3.66 -1.40 -4.61
CA ALA A 221 -4.21 -2.70 -4.94
C ALA A 221 -3.35 -3.81 -4.34
N VAL A 222 -4.00 -4.92 -3.98
CA VAL A 222 -3.33 -6.15 -3.57
C VAL A 222 -3.69 -7.27 -4.53
N VAL A 223 -2.67 -7.89 -5.11
CA VAL A 223 -2.79 -9.12 -5.89
C VAL A 223 -2.30 -10.27 -5.02
N PRO A 224 -3.18 -11.17 -4.58
CA PRO A 224 -2.80 -12.30 -3.76
C PRO A 224 -1.83 -13.25 -4.47
N ARG A 225 -1.04 -13.97 -3.68
CA ARG A 225 -0.09 -14.99 -4.16
C ARG A 225 -0.74 -15.98 -5.10
N GLY A 226 -0.11 -16.24 -6.25
CA GLY A 226 -0.57 -17.24 -7.22
C GLY A 226 -1.65 -16.78 -8.20
N ILE A 227 -2.17 -15.56 -8.06
CA ILE A 227 -3.08 -14.94 -9.03
C ILE A 227 -2.29 -14.48 -10.25
N ARG A 228 -2.73 -14.89 -11.45
CA ARG A 228 -2.14 -14.46 -12.72
C ARG A 228 -2.67 -13.11 -13.13
N PHE A 229 -1.79 -12.25 -13.66
CA PHE A 229 -2.19 -10.94 -14.12
C PHE A 229 -1.26 -10.37 -15.21
N ALA A 230 -1.71 -9.33 -15.86
CA ALA A 230 -0.91 -8.45 -16.70
C ALA A 230 -1.11 -6.99 -16.24
N VAL A 231 -0.09 -6.17 -16.41
CA VAL A 231 -0.17 -4.73 -16.16
C VAL A 231 -0.34 -4.02 -17.51
N GLU A 232 -1.43 -3.29 -17.64
CA GLU A 232 -1.70 -2.44 -18.81
C GLU A 232 -1.62 -0.97 -18.41
N LEU A 233 -1.03 -0.19 -19.26
CA LEU A 233 -0.99 1.28 -19.15
C LEU A 233 -2.14 1.86 -19.98
N PRO A 234 -2.85 2.87 -19.51
CA PRO A 234 -3.90 3.51 -20.28
C PRO A 234 -3.37 4.04 -21.62
N ASP A 235 -4.11 3.83 -22.71
CA ASP A 235 -3.73 4.27 -24.04
C ASP A 235 -3.91 5.79 -24.21
N GLY A 236 -2.93 6.45 -24.84
CA GLY A 236 -3.03 7.81 -25.40
C GLY A 236 -3.44 8.89 -24.39
N ASP A 237 -4.39 9.73 -24.77
CA ASP A 237 -4.84 10.91 -24.00
C ASP A 237 -5.44 10.58 -22.60
N LYS A 238 -5.79 9.33 -22.35
CA LYS A 238 -6.23 8.86 -21.04
C LYS A 238 -5.08 8.65 -20.06
N ALA A 239 -3.86 8.62 -20.55
CA ALA A 239 -2.68 8.25 -19.76
C ALA A 239 -2.15 9.37 -18.85
N GLY A 240 -2.71 10.57 -18.86
CA GLY A 240 -2.31 11.71 -17.99
C GLY A 240 -0.82 12.06 -17.93
N ASP A 241 0.06 11.08 -18.18
CA ASP A 241 1.52 11.12 -18.02
C ASP A 241 2.29 10.54 -19.23
N GLY A 242 1.69 10.54 -20.41
CA GLY A 242 2.38 10.12 -21.64
C GLY A 242 2.65 8.61 -21.73
N GLY A 243 1.80 7.77 -21.13
CA GLY A 243 1.94 6.31 -21.20
C GLY A 243 3.01 5.72 -20.28
N VAL A 244 3.34 6.43 -19.21
CA VAL A 244 4.32 5.99 -18.20
C VAL A 244 3.60 5.63 -16.90
N ALA A 245 4.01 4.53 -16.28
CA ALA A 245 3.63 4.19 -14.92
C ALA A 245 4.87 3.99 -14.05
N ARG A 246 4.83 4.55 -12.84
CA ARG A 246 5.82 4.33 -11.79
C ARG A 246 5.10 4.18 -10.45
N GLY A 247 5.67 3.39 -9.56
CA GLY A 247 5.14 3.22 -8.22
C GLY A 247 5.98 2.27 -7.38
N TYR A 248 5.46 1.96 -6.22
CA TYR A 248 6.09 1.10 -5.23
C TYR A 248 5.32 -0.20 -5.11
N LEU A 249 6.02 -1.25 -4.70
CA LEU A 249 5.48 -2.57 -4.55
C LEU A 249 6.05 -3.21 -3.29
N CYS A 250 5.17 -3.65 -2.38
CA CYS A 250 5.54 -4.53 -1.28
C CYS A 250 5.18 -5.96 -1.67
N GLU A 251 6.18 -6.82 -1.75
CA GLU A 251 6.00 -8.26 -1.86
C GLU A 251 6.03 -8.85 -0.45
N ASN A 252 4.88 -9.30 0.03
CA ASN A 252 4.69 -9.86 1.35
C ASN A 252 4.84 -11.38 1.33
N PHE A 253 5.93 -11.90 1.91
CA PHE A 253 6.17 -13.36 2.01
C PHE A 253 5.37 -14.01 3.14
N GLY A 254 4.85 -13.22 4.09
CA GLY A 254 4.15 -13.69 5.28
C GLY A 254 2.70 -14.08 5.06
N ALA A 255 1.92 -13.93 6.11
CA ALA A 255 0.48 -14.10 6.06
C ALA A 255 -0.17 -13.01 5.19
N ALA A 256 -1.31 -13.32 4.59
CA ALA A 256 -2.04 -12.34 3.78
C ALA A 256 -2.38 -11.10 4.59
N PHE A 257 -2.39 -9.95 3.92
CA PHE A 257 -2.84 -8.70 4.52
C PHE A 257 -4.27 -8.81 5.03
N THR A 258 -4.48 -8.26 6.21
CA THR A 258 -5.76 -8.11 6.89
C THR A 258 -5.97 -6.68 7.33
N LEU A 259 -7.18 -6.35 7.74
CA LEU A 259 -7.43 -5.06 8.39
C LEU A 259 -6.93 -5.11 9.84
N PRO A 260 -6.33 -4.02 10.35
CA PRO A 260 -5.89 -3.96 11.74
C PRO A 260 -7.08 -3.93 12.71
N GLU A 261 -6.85 -4.38 13.94
CA GLU A 261 -7.84 -4.32 15.01
C GLU A 261 -8.17 -2.87 15.38
N ARG A 262 -9.46 -2.56 15.50
CA ARG A 262 -9.89 -1.20 15.81
C ARG A 262 -9.82 -0.85 17.30
N GLY A 263 -10.10 -1.81 18.18
CA GLY A 263 -10.07 -1.61 19.62
C GLY A 263 -10.87 -0.37 20.06
N PRO A 264 -10.27 0.48 20.90
CA PRO A 264 -10.95 1.69 21.41
C PRO A 264 -11.18 2.77 20.34
N ILE A 265 -10.61 2.67 19.14
CA ILE A 265 -10.87 3.58 18.02
C ILE A 265 -12.33 3.49 17.57
N GLY A 266 -12.93 2.30 17.68
CA GLY A 266 -14.34 2.07 17.35
C GLY A 266 -14.60 1.84 15.86
N ALA A 267 -15.86 1.58 15.53
CA ALA A 267 -16.27 1.06 14.23
C ALA A 267 -16.02 1.98 13.04
N ASN A 268 -15.88 3.27 13.25
CA ASN A 268 -15.74 4.26 12.17
C ASN A 268 -14.27 4.71 11.95
N GLY A 269 -13.32 4.17 12.71
CA GLY A 269 -11.90 4.48 12.55
C GLY A 269 -11.23 3.67 11.45
N LEU A 270 -10.06 4.11 10.99
CA LEU A 270 -9.21 3.42 10.02
C LEU A 270 -9.87 3.21 8.65
N ALA A 271 -9.39 2.26 7.86
CA ALA A 271 -10.03 1.84 6.61
C ALA A 271 -11.32 1.07 6.91
N ASN A 272 -12.39 1.38 6.16
CA ASN A 272 -13.66 0.69 6.30
C ASN A 272 -13.74 -0.46 5.28
N GLU A 273 -14.20 -1.62 5.72
CA GLU A 273 -14.34 -2.84 4.89
C GLU A 273 -15.15 -2.61 3.61
N ARG A 274 -16.19 -1.77 3.68
CA ARG A 274 -17.09 -1.48 2.55
C ARG A 274 -16.42 -0.74 1.40
N ASP A 275 -15.29 -0.06 1.67
CA ASP A 275 -14.62 0.82 0.70
C ASP A 275 -13.57 0.08 -0.15
N PHE A 276 -13.33 -1.20 0.18
CA PHE A 276 -12.53 -2.10 -0.64
C PHE A 276 -13.34 -2.67 -1.80
N LEU A 277 -12.71 -2.77 -2.96
CA LEU A 277 -13.32 -3.21 -4.21
C LEU A 277 -12.58 -4.42 -4.77
N ALA A 278 -13.29 -5.54 -4.92
CA ALA A 278 -12.81 -6.71 -5.65
C ALA A 278 -13.32 -6.66 -7.11
N PRO A 279 -12.61 -7.26 -8.09
CA PRO A 279 -13.05 -7.26 -9.47
C PRO A 279 -14.29 -8.12 -9.69
N SER A 280 -15.04 -7.84 -10.75
CA SER A 280 -16.01 -8.77 -11.31
C SER A 280 -15.37 -9.60 -12.40
N ALA A 281 -15.85 -10.84 -12.58
CA ALA A 281 -15.31 -11.77 -13.56
C ALA A 281 -15.28 -11.16 -14.98
N ALA A 282 -14.12 -11.26 -15.60
CA ALA A 282 -13.91 -10.91 -17.01
C ALA A 282 -12.84 -11.84 -17.57
N TYR A 283 -13.12 -12.49 -18.67
CA TYR A 283 -12.24 -13.53 -19.22
C TYR A 283 -11.73 -13.18 -20.61
N GLN A 284 -10.64 -13.82 -20.98
CA GLN A 284 -10.08 -13.79 -22.32
C GLN A 284 -10.11 -15.20 -22.93
N ASP A 285 -11.01 -15.41 -23.89
CA ASP A 285 -10.98 -16.61 -24.74
C ASP A 285 -10.13 -16.30 -25.97
N ARG A 286 -8.81 -16.44 -25.81
CA ARG A 286 -7.85 -16.10 -26.85
C ARG A 286 -6.82 -17.22 -27.01
N ALA A 287 -6.81 -17.80 -28.21
CA ALA A 287 -5.75 -18.70 -28.65
C ALA A 287 -4.55 -17.91 -29.16
N GLY A 288 -3.39 -18.51 -29.12
CA GLY A 288 -2.12 -17.96 -29.61
C GLY A 288 -1.03 -18.00 -28.56
N THR A 289 0.21 -17.92 -29.00
CA THR A 289 1.36 -18.01 -28.09
C THR A 289 1.43 -16.79 -27.17
N VAL A 290 1.46 -17.05 -25.86
CA VAL A 290 1.65 -16.05 -24.83
C VAL A 290 2.67 -16.56 -23.82
N GLN A 291 3.45 -15.65 -23.22
CA GLN A 291 4.42 -16.01 -22.20
C GLN A 291 3.84 -15.81 -20.80
N VAL A 292 3.86 -16.83 -19.98
CA VAL A 292 3.58 -16.73 -18.54
C VAL A 292 4.91 -16.75 -17.80
N VAL A 293 5.19 -15.66 -17.08
CA VAL A 293 6.35 -15.49 -16.20
C VAL A 293 5.93 -15.74 -14.77
N GLN A 294 6.53 -16.74 -14.14
CA GLN A 294 6.28 -17.10 -12.76
C GLN A 294 7.49 -16.75 -11.90
N LYS A 295 7.27 -15.96 -10.86
CA LYS A 295 8.24 -15.81 -9.78
C LYS A 295 8.09 -16.96 -8.80
N PHE A 296 9.14 -17.75 -8.64
CA PHE A 296 9.15 -18.90 -7.77
C PHE A 296 10.55 -19.13 -7.17
N GLY A 297 10.60 -19.22 -5.84
CA GLY A 297 11.85 -19.38 -5.09
C GLY A 297 12.82 -18.21 -5.30
N GLY A 298 12.30 -16.99 -5.44
CA GLY A 298 13.07 -15.78 -5.69
C GLY A 298 13.60 -15.62 -7.11
N ASN A 299 13.15 -16.46 -8.03
CA ASN A 299 13.65 -16.48 -9.41
C ASN A 299 12.51 -16.38 -10.41
N LEU A 300 12.81 -15.88 -11.60
CA LEU A 300 11.86 -15.82 -12.71
C LEU A 300 11.98 -17.07 -13.58
N TRP A 301 10.83 -17.62 -13.91
CA TRP A 301 10.65 -18.77 -14.77
C TRP A 301 9.61 -18.42 -15.83
N ALA A 302 9.75 -18.90 -17.04
CA ALA A 302 8.79 -18.65 -18.11
C ALA A 302 8.37 -19.92 -18.81
N ALA A 303 7.13 -19.93 -19.29
CA ALA A 303 6.58 -20.94 -20.17
C ALA A 303 5.70 -20.26 -21.23
N ASP A 304 5.74 -20.78 -22.46
CA ASP A 304 4.91 -20.30 -23.56
C ASP A 304 3.62 -21.13 -23.63
N TYR A 305 2.50 -20.50 -23.33
CA TYR A 305 1.16 -21.09 -23.41
C TYR A 305 0.60 -20.90 -24.82
N ASP A 306 -0.35 -21.73 -25.22
CA ASP A 306 -1.09 -21.62 -26.48
C ASP A 306 -2.43 -20.86 -26.33
N HIS A 307 -2.72 -20.36 -25.14
CA HIS A 307 -3.94 -19.64 -24.79
C HIS A 307 -3.67 -18.59 -23.69
N SER A 308 -4.58 -17.61 -23.54
CA SER A 308 -4.52 -16.66 -22.43
C SER A 308 -4.75 -17.34 -21.08
N PRO A 309 -3.92 -17.08 -20.06
CA PRO A 309 -4.15 -17.59 -18.71
C PRO A 309 -5.25 -16.83 -17.94
N LEU A 310 -5.82 -15.76 -18.52
CA LEU A 310 -6.91 -14.98 -17.93
C LEU A 310 -8.28 -15.49 -18.42
N ASP A 311 -8.51 -16.77 -18.35
CA ASP A 311 -9.63 -17.49 -18.96
C ASP A 311 -10.72 -17.92 -17.97
N VAL A 312 -10.77 -17.32 -16.77
CA VAL A 312 -11.77 -17.59 -15.74
C VAL A 312 -13.08 -16.89 -16.07
N VAL A 313 -14.09 -17.69 -16.42
CA VAL A 313 -15.42 -17.21 -16.84
C VAL A 313 -16.33 -16.88 -15.66
N GLY A 314 -16.14 -17.58 -14.53
CA GLY A 314 -16.87 -17.31 -13.29
C GLY A 314 -16.05 -17.78 -12.09
N TRP A 315 -16.29 -17.14 -10.95
CA TRP A 315 -15.62 -17.48 -9.70
C TRP A 315 -16.45 -17.09 -8.48
N HIS A 316 -16.21 -17.77 -7.36
CA HIS A 316 -16.75 -17.38 -6.06
C HIS A 316 -15.76 -17.74 -4.96
N GLY A 317 -15.71 -16.92 -3.92
CA GLY A 317 -14.83 -17.12 -2.78
C GLY A 317 -14.31 -15.81 -2.19
N ASN A 318 -13.35 -15.93 -1.28
CA ASN A 318 -12.79 -14.81 -0.52
C ASN A 318 -11.28 -14.61 -0.76
N TYR A 319 -10.68 -15.36 -1.67
CA TYR A 319 -9.30 -15.18 -2.09
C TYR A 319 -9.30 -14.52 -3.46
N ALA A 320 -9.29 -13.21 -3.47
CA ALA A 320 -9.39 -12.40 -4.68
C ALA A 320 -8.54 -11.14 -4.55
N PRO A 321 -8.06 -10.57 -5.66
CA PRO A 321 -7.42 -9.26 -5.65
C PRO A 321 -8.43 -8.18 -5.25
N TYR A 322 -7.91 -7.07 -4.71
CA TYR A 322 -8.72 -5.94 -4.32
C TYR A 322 -7.96 -4.63 -4.44
N LYS A 323 -8.72 -3.52 -4.49
CA LYS A 323 -8.18 -2.17 -4.43
C LYS A 323 -8.87 -1.34 -3.35
N TYR A 324 -8.24 -0.25 -2.95
CA TYR A 324 -8.75 0.70 -1.97
C TYR A 324 -8.32 2.11 -2.31
N ASP A 325 -9.26 3.06 -2.24
CA ASP A 325 -8.97 4.49 -2.38
C ASP A 325 -8.57 5.07 -1.02
N THR A 326 -7.31 5.51 -0.89
CA THR A 326 -6.77 6.05 0.35
C THR A 326 -7.45 7.35 0.80
N ALA A 327 -8.17 8.05 -0.08
CA ALA A 327 -8.97 9.21 0.28
C ALA A 327 -10.19 8.85 1.16
N SER A 328 -10.58 7.57 1.18
CA SER A 328 -11.66 7.04 2.05
C SER A 328 -11.20 6.72 3.47
N PHE A 329 -9.89 6.88 3.76
CA PHE A 329 -9.34 6.54 5.07
C PHE A 329 -9.80 7.51 6.16
N MET A 330 -10.31 6.96 7.28
CA MET A 330 -10.72 7.75 8.43
C MET A 330 -9.50 8.16 9.27
N VAL A 331 -9.04 9.39 9.07
CA VAL A 331 -7.90 9.94 9.80
C VAL A 331 -8.30 10.37 11.20
N ILE A 332 -7.55 9.93 12.19
CA ILE A 332 -7.69 10.36 13.58
C ILE A 332 -6.48 11.22 13.94
N GLY A 333 -6.65 12.54 14.00
CA GLY A 333 -5.56 13.49 14.24
C GLY A 333 -5.88 14.59 15.24
N THR A 334 -7.10 14.59 15.80
CA THR A 334 -7.53 15.58 16.80
C THR A 334 -7.19 15.10 18.18
N ILE A 335 -6.38 15.87 18.91
CA ILE A 335 -5.89 15.52 20.24
C ILE A 335 -5.92 16.75 21.15
N SER A 336 -6.21 16.53 22.43
CA SER A 336 -6.24 17.56 23.47
C SER A 336 -4.97 17.58 24.32
N PHE A 337 -4.06 16.64 24.16
CA PHE A 337 -2.89 16.54 25.00
C PHE A 337 -1.62 16.20 24.23
N ASP A 338 -1.52 15.05 23.63
CA ASP A 338 -0.31 14.59 22.97
C ASP A 338 -0.58 13.93 21.63
N HIS A 339 0.46 13.66 20.89
CA HIS A 339 0.44 13.00 19.60
C HIS A 339 0.07 11.51 19.75
N PRO A 340 -0.87 10.97 18.97
CA PRO A 340 -1.09 9.55 18.92
C PRO A 340 0.04 8.84 18.15
N ASP A 341 0.25 7.57 18.45
CA ASP A 341 1.17 6.72 17.70
C ASP A 341 0.75 6.56 16.23
N PRO A 342 1.71 6.39 15.29
CA PRO A 342 1.40 6.24 13.86
C PRO A 342 0.56 5.00 13.52
N SER A 343 0.38 4.05 14.44
CA SER A 343 -0.48 2.88 14.26
C SER A 343 -1.94 3.24 13.90
N ILE A 344 -2.41 4.43 14.27
CA ILE A 344 -3.72 4.95 13.87
C ILE A 344 -3.84 5.25 12.37
N PHE A 345 -2.76 5.20 11.63
CA PHE A 345 -2.70 5.40 10.18
C PHE A 345 -2.52 4.10 9.41
N THR A 346 -2.56 2.93 10.07
CA THR A 346 -2.41 1.63 9.45
C THR A 346 -3.65 1.26 8.64
N VAL A 347 -3.46 1.01 7.35
CA VAL A 347 -4.51 0.57 6.42
C VAL A 347 -4.64 -0.94 6.41
N LEU A 348 -3.51 -1.63 6.26
CA LEU A 348 -3.40 -3.09 6.17
C LEU A 348 -2.27 -3.59 7.05
N THR A 349 -2.44 -4.77 7.62
CA THR A 349 -1.41 -5.46 8.40
C THR A 349 -1.28 -6.92 7.97
N SER A 350 -0.06 -7.40 7.81
CA SER A 350 0.27 -8.82 7.67
C SER A 350 0.72 -9.33 9.04
N PRO A 351 -0.08 -10.15 9.71
CA PRO A 351 0.28 -10.65 11.04
C PRO A 351 1.51 -11.56 10.99
N SER A 352 2.31 -11.53 12.05
CA SER A 352 3.37 -12.50 12.26
C SER A 352 2.98 -13.55 13.31
N GLU A 353 3.88 -14.49 13.58
CA GLU A 353 3.72 -15.45 14.65
C GLU A 353 3.85 -14.83 16.07
N LEU A 354 4.33 -13.58 16.17
CA LEU A 354 4.42 -12.83 17.42
C LEU A 354 3.24 -11.86 17.51
N PRO A 355 2.28 -12.07 18.42
CA PRO A 355 1.16 -11.17 18.59
C PRO A 355 1.58 -9.71 18.82
N GLY A 356 0.96 -8.78 18.10
CA GLY A 356 1.25 -7.35 18.22
C GLY A 356 2.53 -6.88 17.52
N LEU A 357 3.21 -7.75 16.77
CA LEU A 357 4.38 -7.41 15.97
C LEU A 357 4.17 -7.90 14.54
N ALA A 358 3.85 -7.00 13.64
CA ALA A 358 3.51 -7.34 12.26
C ALA A 358 4.72 -7.85 11.46
N ASN A 359 4.47 -8.78 10.52
CA ASN A 359 5.40 -9.10 9.45
C ASN A 359 5.57 -7.90 8.52
N ALA A 360 4.45 -7.28 8.17
CA ALA A 360 4.41 -6.04 7.41
C ALA A 360 3.18 -5.22 7.77
N ASP A 361 3.34 -3.92 7.96
CA ASP A 361 2.25 -2.95 8.04
C ASP A 361 2.33 -2.00 6.85
N PHE A 362 1.17 -1.65 6.32
CA PHE A 362 1.02 -0.57 5.35
C PHE A 362 0.34 0.61 6.02
N VAL A 363 1.10 1.67 6.21
CA VAL A 363 0.71 2.91 6.89
C VAL A 363 0.65 4.04 5.88
N ILE A 364 -0.33 4.95 5.99
CA ILE A 364 -0.44 6.12 5.11
C ILE A 364 -0.46 7.41 5.91
N PHE A 365 0.03 8.48 5.30
CA PHE A 365 -0.04 9.85 5.85
C PHE A 365 -0.82 10.72 4.85
N PRO A 366 -2.17 10.64 4.88
CA PRO A 366 -3.03 11.36 3.95
C PRO A 366 -3.29 12.80 4.39
N PRO A 367 -4.00 13.62 3.60
CA PRO A 367 -4.50 14.92 4.01
C PRO A 367 -5.27 14.85 5.33
N ARG A 368 -4.99 15.80 6.25
CA ARG A 368 -5.56 15.78 7.58
C ARG A 368 -5.49 17.13 8.29
N TRP A 369 -6.34 17.29 9.33
CA TRP A 369 -6.27 18.40 10.24
C TRP A 369 -5.26 18.16 11.36
N LEU A 370 -4.48 19.20 11.68
CA LEU A 370 -3.61 19.29 12.84
C LEU A 370 -4.22 20.30 13.82
N VAL A 371 -4.73 19.82 14.94
CA VAL A 371 -5.45 20.63 15.94
C VAL A 371 -5.01 20.32 17.38
N GLY A 372 -3.82 19.74 17.57
CA GLY A 372 -3.27 19.45 18.90
C GLY A 372 -3.01 20.71 19.72
N GLU A 373 -3.39 20.69 21.02
CA GLU A 373 -3.12 21.76 21.99
C GLU A 373 -1.69 21.63 22.50
N ASP A 374 -0.93 22.75 22.47
CA ASP A 374 0.45 22.84 22.99
C ASP A 374 1.33 21.61 22.69
N THR A 375 1.19 21.07 21.50
CA THR A 375 1.83 19.82 21.06
C THR A 375 2.74 20.09 19.86
N PHE A 376 3.96 19.54 19.88
CA PHE A 376 4.83 19.52 18.73
C PHE A 376 4.17 18.69 17.61
N ARG A 377 3.73 19.31 16.53
CA ARG A 377 2.82 18.71 15.55
C ARG A 377 3.46 17.76 14.53
N PRO A 378 4.71 17.98 14.05
CA PRO A 378 5.42 16.97 13.28
C PRO A 378 5.64 15.70 14.09
N PRO A 379 5.88 14.54 13.46
CA PRO A 379 6.35 13.36 14.18
C PRO A 379 7.56 13.72 15.04
N TRP A 380 7.57 13.28 16.31
CA TRP A 380 8.71 13.52 17.21
C TRP A 380 9.95 12.73 16.80
N TYR A 381 11.12 13.11 17.30
CA TYR A 381 12.33 12.29 17.15
C TYR A 381 12.14 10.95 17.85
N HIS A 382 12.40 9.87 17.13
CA HIS A 382 12.18 8.53 17.66
C HIS A 382 13.15 7.49 17.11
N ARG A 383 13.08 6.32 17.70
CA ARG A 383 13.75 5.09 17.30
C ARG A 383 12.74 3.97 17.47
N ASN A 384 12.48 3.25 16.41
CA ASN A 384 11.49 2.19 16.38
C ASN A 384 12.19 0.82 16.24
N ILE A 385 11.59 -0.21 16.82
CA ILE A 385 12.03 -1.59 16.63
C ILE A 385 11.76 -2.09 15.22
N MET A 386 10.74 -1.56 14.57
CA MET A 386 10.40 -1.88 13.19
C MET A 386 11.36 -1.17 12.23
N SER A 387 11.56 -1.75 11.05
CA SER A 387 12.22 -1.09 9.93
C SER A 387 11.16 -0.42 9.07
N GLU A 388 11.42 0.81 8.65
CA GLU A 388 10.48 1.70 7.97
C GLU A 388 10.99 2.05 6.57
N PHE A 389 10.28 1.59 5.55
CA PHE A 389 10.50 2.05 4.18
C PHE A 389 9.38 3.00 3.78
N MET A 390 9.70 4.28 3.64
CA MET A 390 8.74 5.31 3.23
C MET A 390 8.81 5.60 1.74
N GLY A 391 7.65 5.95 1.17
CA GLY A 391 7.52 6.55 -0.15
C GLY A 391 6.62 7.78 -0.12
N LEU A 392 6.80 8.68 -1.08
CA LEU A 392 5.96 9.84 -1.28
C LEU A 392 5.22 9.70 -2.61
N VAL A 393 3.89 9.68 -2.56
CA VAL A 393 3.04 9.58 -3.76
C VAL A 393 2.78 10.96 -4.34
N ARG A 394 2.51 11.96 -3.48
CA ARG A 394 2.27 13.35 -3.93
C ARG A 394 2.52 14.35 -2.81
N GLY A 395 2.73 15.61 -3.21
CA GLY A 395 2.85 16.75 -2.30
C GLY A 395 4.16 16.76 -1.52
N VAL A 396 4.10 17.24 -0.28
CA VAL A 396 5.23 17.39 0.62
C VAL A 396 4.96 16.64 1.92
N TYR A 397 5.94 15.92 2.44
CA TYR A 397 5.83 15.25 3.73
C TYR A 397 6.11 16.24 4.87
N ASP A 398 5.23 16.28 5.88
CA ASP A 398 5.23 17.27 6.95
C ASP A 398 6.46 17.29 7.88
N ALA A 399 7.22 16.21 7.92
CA ALA A 399 8.45 16.11 8.70
C ALA A 399 9.72 16.55 7.93
N LYS A 400 9.60 16.91 6.65
CA LYS A 400 10.72 17.28 5.79
C LYS A 400 10.40 18.53 4.99
N ALA A 401 11.26 19.56 5.13
CA ALA A 401 11.08 20.81 4.40
C ALA A 401 11.39 20.64 2.91
N GLU A 402 12.45 19.89 2.58
CA GLU A 402 12.94 19.70 1.20
C GLU A 402 13.57 18.31 1.02
N GLY A 403 13.82 17.95 -0.23
CA GLY A 403 14.62 16.77 -0.63
C GLY A 403 13.88 15.44 -0.55
N PHE A 404 12.57 15.43 -0.28
CA PHE A 404 11.73 14.24 -0.37
C PHE A 404 10.59 14.50 -1.35
N GLU A 405 10.82 14.16 -2.60
CA GLU A 405 9.92 14.42 -3.72
C GLU A 405 9.06 13.19 -4.06
N PRO A 406 7.93 13.35 -4.75
CA PRO A 406 7.13 12.23 -5.24
C PRO A 406 7.95 11.23 -6.05
N GLY A 407 7.72 9.94 -5.81
CA GLY A 407 8.51 8.83 -6.35
C GLY A 407 9.79 8.52 -5.58
N GLY A 408 10.19 9.40 -4.65
CA GLY A 408 11.34 9.18 -3.77
C GLY A 408 11.04 8.18 -2.65
N ALA A 409 12.09 7.65 -2.05
CA ALA A 409 12.00 6.68 -0.96
C ALA A 409 13.02 6.98 0.14
N SER A 410 12.69 6.61 1.38
CA SER A 410 13.66 6.56 2.49
C SER A 410 13.55 5.25 3.25
N LEU A 411 14.68 4.82 3.82
CA LEU A 411 14.75 3.65 4.69
C LEU A 411 15.34 4.07 6.03
N HIS A 412 14.60 3.82 7.09
CA HIS A 412 15.01 3.94 8.48
C HIS A 412 14.93 2.55 9.11
N ASN A 413 16.08 1.92 9.25
CA ASN A 413 16.16 0.56 9.78
C ASN A 413 15.90 0.53 11.28
N THR A 414 15.71 -0.67 11.83
CA THR A 414 15.55 -0.95 13.26
C THR A 414 16.45 -0.05 14.11
N PHE A 415 15.84 0.73 15.01
CA PHE A 415 16.50 1.71 15.89
C PHE A 415 17.32 2.81 15.20
N ALA A 416 17.23 3.01 13.90
CA ALA A 416 17.80 4.19 13.25
C ALA A 416 17.09 5.45 13.76
N SER A 417 17.84 6.37 14.42
CA SER A 417 17.28 7.59 14.99
C SER A 417 16.87 8.55 13.87
N HIS A 418 15.62 8.98 13.85
CA HIS A 418 15.11 9.92 12.85
C HIS A 418 13.98 10.80 13.39
N GLY A 419 13.44 11.66 12.55
CA GLY A 419 12.40 12.63 12.91
C GLY A 419 12.45 13.84 11.98
N PRO A 420 11.86 14.98 12.38
CA PRO A 420 11.87 16.19 11.57
C PRO A 420 13.29 16.68 11.30
N ASP A 421 13.51 17.26 10.13
CA ASP A 421 14.77 17.94 9.84
C ASP A 421 14.93 19.22 10.67
N ALA A 422 16.12 19.84 10.62
CA ALA A 422 16.43 21.00 11.44
C ALA A 422 15.50 22.19 11.16
N GLU A 423 15.14 22.43 9.90
CA GLU A 423 14.25 23.52 9.49
C GLU A 423 12.82 23.30 9.97
N THR A 424 12.29 22.10 9.77
CA THR A 424 10.96 21.72 10.25
C THR A 424 10.88 21.80 11.77
N TYR A 425 11.91 21.36 12.50
CA TYR A 425 11.98 21.49 13.95
C TYR A 425 11.91 22.96 14.37
N GLN A 426 12.75 23.82 13.79
CA GLN A 426 12.79 25.25 14.11
C GLN A 426 11.43 25.91 13.85
N ARG A 427 10.83 25.67 12.70
CA ARG A 427 9.53 26.22 12.32
C ARG A 427 8.41 25.73 13.26
N ALA A 428 8.35 24.44 13.52
CA ALA A 428 7.31 23.85 14.36
C ALA A 428 7.43 24.26 15.84
N SER A 429 8.66 24.43 16.36
CA SER A 429 8.89 24.83 17.75
C SER A 429 8.53 26.27 18.05
N THR A 430 8.38 27.10 17.02
CA THR A 430 8.06 28.54 17.16
C THR A 430 6.73 28.94 16.55
N ALA A 431 6.02 28.00 15.95
CA ALA A 431 4.75 28.27 15.28
C ALA A 431 3.66 28.66 16.27
N GLU A 432 2.83 29.63 15.89
CA GLU A 432 1.55 29.87 16.56
C GLU A 432 0.59 28.73 16.24
N LEU A 433 0.15 27.97 17.27
CA LEU A 433 -0.69 26.81 17.10
C LEU A 433 -2.12 27.22 16.80
N ARG A 434 -2.53 27.04 15.55
CA ARG A 434 -3.92 27.20 15.06
C ARG A 434 -4.34 25.89 14.39
N PRO A 435 -5.64 25.61 14.24
CA PRO A 435 -6.08 24.52 13.37
C PRO A 435 -5.47 24.69 11.97
N GLN A 436 -4.77 23.66 11.50
CA GLN A 436 -4.10 23.65 10.21
C GLN A 436 -4.50 22.38 9.47
N LYS A 437 -4.86 22.51 8.21
CA LYS A 437 -5.07 21.36 7.31
C LYS A 437 -3.81 21.14 6.50
N ILE A 438 -3.31 19.92 6.51
CA ILE A 438 -2.33 19.44 5.54
C ILE A 438 -3.14 18.93 4.36
N ASP A 439 -3.04 19.60 3.24
CA ASP A 439 -3.70 19.23 1.99
C ASP A 439 -2.69 18.71 0.98
N ASP A 440 -3.19 18.06 -0.06
CA ASP A 440 -2.45 17.60 -1.23
C ASP A 440 -1.13 16.87 -0.88
N THR A 441 -1.17 16.02 0.14
CA THR A 441 -0.05 15.17 0.50
C THR A 441 -0.51 13.72 0.61
N LEU A 442 0.32 12.79 0.18
CA LEU A 442 0.16 11.38 0.46
C LEU A 442 1.54 10.73 0.51
N ALA A 443 2.00 10.46 1.72
CA ALA A 443 3.12 9.57 1.97
C ALA A 443 2.60 8.24 2.50
N PHE A 444 3.42 7.21 2.41
CA PHE A 444 3.12 5.91 2.98
C PHE A 444 4.39 5.28 3.55
N MET A 445 4.19 4.21 4.32
CA MET A 445 5.27 3.45 4.93
C MET A 445 4.95 1.95 4.85
N PHE A 446 5.94 1.16 4.45
CA PHE A 446 5.99 -0.28 4.71
C PHE A 446 6.85 -0.47 5.95
N GLU A 447 6.23 -0.90 7.02
CA GLU A 447 6.95 -1.29 8.24
C GLU A 447 7.11 -2.80 8.29
N SER A 448 8.26 -3.25 8.79
CA SER A 448 8.51 -4.68 9.00
C SER A 448 9.31 -4.89 10.28
N ARG A 449 8.98 -5.95 11.01
CA ARG A 449 9.71 -6.34 12.23
C ARG A 449 11.17 -6.75 11.97
N TRP A 450 11.50 -7.07 10.72
CA TRP A 450 12.84 -7.49 10.33
C TRP A 450 13.65 -6.30 9.81
N MET A 451 14.98 -6.36 10.01
CA MET A 451 15.86 -5.39 9.35
C MET A 451 15.71 -5.50 7.85
N LEU A 452 15.50 -4.37 7.19
CA LEU A 452 15.52 -4.28 5.73
C LEU A 452 16.94 -4.12 5.24
N VAL A 453 17.42 -5.07 4.47
CA VAL A 453 18.74 -5.00 3.84
C VAL A 453 18.56 -4.41 2.44
N PRO A 454 19.13 -3.23 2.14
CA PRO A 454 19.09 -2.69 0.80
C PRO A 454 19.90 -3.58 -0.15
N THR A 455 19.46 -3.64 -1.41
CA THR A 455 20.24 -4.34 -2.44
C THR A 455 21.49 -3.56 -2.80
N ARG A 456 22.52 -4.24 -3.32
CA ARG A 456 23.74 -3.56 -3.84
C ARG A 456 23.37 -2.53 -4.90
N GLN A 457 22.50 -2.88 -5.83
CA GLN A 457 22.07 -1.95 -6.88
C GLN A 457 21.39 -0.69 -6.32
N ALA A 458 20.57 -0.79 -5.26
CA ALA A 458 19.95 0.36 -4.61
C ALA A 458 21.01 1.25 -3.92
N MET A 459 22.01 0.65 -3.28
CA MET A 459 23.07 1.40 -2.61
C MET A 459 24.04 2.09 -3.59
N GLU A 460 24.25 1.51 -4.77
CA GLU A 460 25.11 2.06 -5.81
C GLU A 460 24.37 3.00 -6.78
N ALA A 461 23.04 3.06 -6.71
CA ALA A 461 22.19 3.83 -7.61
C ALA A 461 22.60 5.31 -7.69
N ALA A 462 22.58 5.87 -8.90
CA ALA A 462 22.88 7.28 -9.12
C ALA A 462 21.85 8.23 -8.48
N HIS A 463 20.61 7.78 -8.32
CA HIS A 463 19.52 8.52 -7.69
C HIS A 463 19.48 8.39 -6.15
N ARG A 464 20.46 7.71 -5.53
CA ARG A 464 20.63 7.71 -4.07
C ARG A 464 21.16 9.06 -3.60
N GLN A 465 20.50 9.67 -2.59
CA GLN A 465 21.01 10.86 -1.91
C GLN A 465 22.08 10.46 -0.88
N ARG A 466 23.32 10.87 -1.11
CA ARG A 466 24.47 10.47 -0.27
C ARG A 466 24.69 11.41 0.91
N ASP A 467 24.05 12.56 0.89
CA ASP A 467 24.12 13.66 1.87
C ASP A 467 22.85 13.81 2.72
N TYR A 468 21.98 12.79 2.70
CA TYR A 468 20.68 12.84 3.42
C TYR A 468 20.83 13.24 4.90
N ASP A 469 21.90 12.83 5.57
CA ASP A 469 22.14 13.16 6.97
C ASP A 469 22.38 14.66 7.22
N ALA A 470 22.71 15.44 6.20
CA ALA A 470 22.93 16.88 6.31
C ALA A 470 21.66 17.64 6.76
N VAL A 471 20.45 17.10 6.56
CA VAL A 471 19.19 17.73 6.97
C VAL A 471 19.06 17.93 8.48
N TRP A 472 19.87 17.23 9.29
CA TRP A 472 19.91 17.39 10.76
C TRP A 472 21.11 18.22 11.26
N ALA A 473 22.04 18.60 10.38
CA ALA A 473 23.26 19.33 10.78
C ALA A 473 22.99 20.70 11.42
N GLY A 474 21.82 21.32 11.15
CA GLY A 474 21.41 22.59 11.72
C GLY A 474 20.85 22.53 13.14
N LEU A 475 20.69 21.33 13.72
CA LEU A 475 20.21 21.20 15.11
C LEU A 475 21.29 21.65 16.09
N THR A 476 20.92 22.55 17.01
CA THR A 476 21.84 23.13 17.98
C THR A 476 21.40 22.84 19.41
N ARG A 477 22.37 22.75 20.31
CA ARG A 477 22.10 22.58 21.72
C ARG A 477 21.49 23.87 22.32
N SER A 478 20.30 23.75 22.90
CA SER A 478 19.59 24.86 23.55
C SER A 478 19.36 24.66 25.07
N PHE A 479 19.88 23.56 25.62
CA PHE A 479 19.72 23.22 27.03
C PHE A 479 20.37 24.29 27.92
N ARG A 480 19.59 24.83 28.86
CA ARG A 480 20.01 25.78 29.90
C ARG A 480 19.78 25.11 31.26
N GLY A 481 20.80 24.41 31.75
CA GLY A 481 20.77 23.70 33.04
C GLY A 481 20.87 24.62 34.22
#